data_5e62ec42cdad35d992ec2ca9152e4b90
#
_entry.id   5e62ec42cdad35d992ec2ca9152e4b90
#
_cell.length_a   1.000
_cell.length_b   1.000
_cell.length_c   1.000
_cell.angle_alpha   90.00
_cell.angle_beta   90.00
_cell.angle_gamma   90.00
#
_symmetry.space_group_name_H-M   'P 1'
#
loop_
_entity.id
_entity.type
_entity.pdbx_description
1 polymer ?
#
loop_
_entity_poly.entity_id
_entity_poly.type
_entity_poly.pdbx_seq_one_letter_code
_entity_poly.pdbx_strand_id
1 'polypeptide(L)'
;MSGACIFSAIMNEVLKLLTEGERLNESQMAEILGMSEDLLKEQLSTLKEKGVLLGWIPVLNPEADAEITVRGVIEVKITPEREGGFNRLAQRIARFDEVESCYLMSGSYDLLVVVRQSTLHKVASFVSKRLSTIEGIVSTATHFMLRAYKEQGFLIEEPKEDKERLDVSP
;
A
#
# COMPACT_ATOMS: atom_id res chain seq x y z
N MET A 1 23.28 -21.61 -23.70
CA MET A 1 22.81 -20.79 -22.54
C MET A 1 21.55 -21.47 -22.00
N SER A 2 21.53 -21.83 -20.72
CA SER A 2 20.47 -22.63 -20.11
C SER A 2 19.14 -21.86 -20.10
N GLY A 3 18.02 -22.52 -20.44
CA GLY A 3 16.67 -21.94 -20.46
C GLY A 3 16.26 -21.23 -19.18
N ALA A 4 16.80 -21.63 -18.03
CA ALA A 4 16.60 -20.98 -16.73
C ALA A 4 17.18 -19.56 -16.67
N CYS A 5 18.28 -19.27 -17.37
CA CYS A 5 18.91 -17.95 -17.39
C CYS A 5 18.10 -16.96 -18.25
N ILE A 6 17.54 -17.44 -19.37
CA ILE A 6 16.70 -16.62 -20.27
C ILE A 6 15.36 -16.32 -19.56
N PHE A 7 14.76 -17.29 -18.91
CA PHE A 7 13.51 -17.11 -18.13
C PHE A 7 13.67 -16.08 -17.00
N SER A 8 14.80 -16.12 -16.29
CA SER A 8 15.12 -15.13 -15.24
C SER A 8 15.34 -13.73 -15.81
N ALA A 9 15.95 -13.59 -16.98
CA ALA A 9 16.16 -12.29 -17.64
C ALA A 9 14.83 -11.67 -18.08
N ILE A 10 13.97 -12.43 -18.75
CA ILE A 10 12.62 -11.98 -19.17
C ILE A 10 11.77 -11.57 -17.96
N MET A 11 11.79 -12.36 -16.89
CA MET A 11 11.05 -12.04 -15.68
C MET A 11 11.52 -10.72 -15.04
N ASN A 12 12.81 -10.43 -15.08
CA ASN A 12 13.36 -9.15 -14.60
C ASN A 12 12.93 -7.97 -15.47
N GLU A 13 12.82 -8.13 -16.79
CA GLU A 13 12.33 -7.08 -17.70
C GLU A 13 10.83 -6.80 -17.46
N VAL A 14 10.01 -7.84 -17.27
CA VAL A 14 8.60 -7.67 -16.89
C VAL A 14 8.49 -6.91 -15.57
N LEU A 15 9.24 -7.30 -14.53
CA LEU A 15 9.22 -6.61 -13.23
C LEU A 15 9.66 -5.14 -13.34
N LYS A 16 10.69 -4.85 -14.15
CA LYS A 16 11.15 -3.50 -14.38
C LYS A 16 10.05 -2.65 -15.01
N LEU A 17 9.40 -3.15 -16.06
CA LEU A 17 8.30 -2.45 -16.72
C LEU A 17 7.12 -2.18 -15.77
N LEU A 18 6.77 -3.15 -14.90
CA LEU A 18 5.73 -2.99 -13.89
C LEU A 18 6.05 -1.92 -12.84
N THR A 19 7.34 -1.66 -12.57
CA THR A 19 7.78 -0.69 -11.56
C THR A 19 8.04 0.70 -12.12
N GLU A 20 8.15 0.87 -13.43
CA GLU A 20 8.40 2.16 -14.09
C GLU A 20 7.18 3.10 -14.16
N GLY A 21 6.02 2.67 -13.68
CA GLY A 21 4.96 3.56 -13.24
C GLY A 21 3.90 3.94 -14.28
N GLU A 22 4.00 3.55 -15.53
CA GLU A 22 2.93 3.76 -16.51
C GLU A 22 1.94 2.59 -16.52
N ARG A 23 0.65 2.90 -16.54
CA ARG A 23 -0.38 1.87 -16.66
C ARG A 23 -0.46 1.39 -18.10
N LEU A 24 0.31 0.36 -18.41
CA LEU A 24 0.25 -0.33 -19.69
C LEU A 24 -0.77 -1.48 -19.62
N ASN A 25 -1.49 -1.70 -20.71
CA ASN A 25 -2.28 -2.92 -20.85
C ASN A 25 -1.37 -4.09 -21.29
N GLU A 26 -1.89 -5.32 -21.23
CA GLU A 26 -1.12 -6.51 -21.54
C GLU A 26 -0.57 -6.52 -22.97
N SER A 27 -1.33 -6.00 -23.93
CA SER A 27 -0.88 -5.90 -25.34
C SER A 27 0.29 -4.94 -25.49
N GLN A 28 0.21 -3.74 -24.84
CA GLN A 28 1.29 -2.75 -24.84
C GLN A 28 2.56 -3.28 -24.16
N MET A 29 2.40 -3.97 -23.03
CA MET A 29 3.55 -4.60 -22.35
C MET A 29 4.20 -5.67 -23.21
N ALA A 30 3.40 -6.52 -23.87
CA ALA A 30 3.90 -7.56 -24.75
C ALA A 30 4.67 -6.97 -25.95
N GLU A 31 4.15 -5.90 -26.55
CA GLU A 31 4.80 -5.17 -27.64
C GLU A 31 6.15 -4.58 -27.22
N ILE A 32 6.19 -3.87 -26.08
CA ILE A 32 7.43 -3.27 -25.55
C ILE A 32 8.49 -4.33 -25.24
N LEU A 33 8.06 -5.48 -24.70
CA LEU A 33 8.94 -6.58 -24.34
C LEU A 33 9.28 -7.50 -25.52
N GLY A 34 8.67 -7.28 -26.70
CA GLY A 34 8.91 -8.10 -27.89
C GLY A 34 8.46 -9.56 -27.74
N MET A 35 7.40 -9.82 -26.98
CA MET A 35 6.85 -11.16 -26.73
C MET A 35 5.37 -11.25 -27.10
N SER A 36 4.82 -12.47 -27.16
CA SER A 36 3.38 -12.66 -27.33
C SER A 36 2.61 -12.36 -26.04
N GLU A 37 1.34 -11.93 -26.17
CA GLU A 37 0.46 -11.71 -25.02
C GLU A 37 0.30 -12.98 -24.15
N ASP A 38 0.23 -14.15 -24.78
CA ASP A 38 0.08 -15.41 -24.05
C ASP A 38 1.31 -15.70 -23.18
N LEU A 39 2.52 -15.45 -23.70
CA LEU A 39 3.75 -15.58 -22.92
C LEU A 39 3.78 -14.57 -21.77
N LEU A 40 3.36 -13.32 -22.00
CA LEU A 40 3.27 -12.31 -20.93
C LEU A 40 2.30 -12.73 -19.84
N LYS A 41 1.11 -13.24 -20.19
CA LYS A 41 0.11 -13.74 -19.24
C LYS A 41 0.66 -14.88 -18.39
N GLU A 42 1.40 -15.80 -19.01
CA GLU A 42 2.08 -16.90 -18.29
C GLU A 42 3.11 -16.35 -17.28
N GLN A 43 3.91 -15.33 -17.68
CA GLN A 43 4.87 -14.68 -16.79
C GLN A 43 4.17 -13.98 -15.61
N LEU A 44 3.11 -13.22 -15.88
CA LEU A 44 2.33 -12.54 -14.84
C LEU A 44 1.68 -13.52 -13.87
N SER A 45 1.14 -14.65 -14.37
CA SER A 45 0.61 -15.74 -13.53
C SER A 45 1.70 -16.33 -12.64
N THR A 46 2.85 -16.62 -13.21
CA THR A 46 4.01 -17.13 -12.45
C THR A 46 4.46 -16.17 -11.36
N LEU A 47 4.47 -14.85 -11.63
CA LEU A 47 4.80 -13.82 -10.62
C LEU A 47 3.77 -13.79 -9.48
N LYS A 48 2.47 -13.97 -9.80
CA LYS A 48 1.40 -14.06 -8.78
C LYS A 48 1.54 -15.33 -7.94
N GLU A 49 1.75 -16.49 -8.57
CA GLU A 49 1.93 -17.77 -7.87
C GLU A 49 3.13 -17.77 -6.93
N LYS A 50 4.21 -17.09 -7.33
CA LYS A 50 5.42 -16.92 -6.50
C LYS A 50 5.26 -15.83 -5.43
N GLY A 51 4.12 -15.12 -5.36
CA GLY A 51 3.89 -14.03 -4.43
C GLY A 51 4.76 -12.79 -4.67
N VAL A 52 5.33 -12.63 -5.87
CA VAL A 52 6.12 -11.45 -6.25
C VAL A 52 5.18 -10.33 -6.67
N LEU A 53 4.18 -10.62 -7.49
CA LEU A 53 3.10 -9.70 -7.85
C LEU A 53 1.90 -10.00 -6.95
N LEU A 54 1.60 -9.12 -6.01
CA LEU A 54 0.48 -9.31 -5.07
C LEU A 54 -0.87 -8.88 -5.65
N GLY A 55 -0.89 -7.87 -6.51
CA GLY A 55 -2.12 -7.34 -7.08
C GLY A 55 -1.92 -6.01 -7.79
N TRP A 56 -3.02 -5.39 -8.17
CA TRP A 56 -3.09 -4.09 -8.83
C TRP A 56 -4.03 -3.19 -8.03
N ILE A 57 -3.56 -2.00 -7.68
CA ILE A 57 -4.38 -0.99 -6.99
C ILE A 57 -4.30 0.31 -7.79
N PRO A 58 -5.44 0.95 -8.08
CA PRO A 58 -5.43 2.31 -8.60
C PRO A 58 -4.96 3.26 -7.51
N VAL A 59 -4.10 4.22 -7.86
CA VAL A 59 -3.74 5.33 -6.98
C VAL A 59 -4.75 6.43 -7.25
N LEU A 60 -5.57 6.75 -6.25
CA LEU A 60 -6.59 7.78 -6.34
C LEU A 60 -6.17 9.00 -5.54
N ASN A 61 -6.60 10.18 -5.97
CA ASN A 61 -6.46 11.39 -5.17
C ASN A 61 -7.37 11.27 -3.93
N PRO A 62 -6.82 11.26 -2.71
CA PRO A 62 -7.62 11.13 -1.49
C PRO A 62 -8.61 12.26 -1.28
N GLU A 63 -8.35 13.46 -1.85
CA GLU A 63 -9.25 14.61 -1.76
C GLU A 63 -10.41 14.55 -2.76
N ALA A 64 -10.31 13.72 -3.79
CA ALA A 64 -11.37 13.50 -4.79
C ALA A 64 -12.29 12.32 -4.44
N ASP A 65 -11.97 11.55 -3.39
CA ASP A 65 -12.77 10.41 -2.95
C ASP A 65 -14.05 10.92 -2.27
N ALA A 66 -15.20 10.58 -2.84
CA ALA A 66 -16.51 10.95 -2.32
C ALA A 66 -16.83 10.27 -0.96
N GLU A 67 -16.16 9.17 -0.65
CA GLU A 67 -16.21 8.54 0.66
C GLU A 67 -15.04 9.06 1.51
N ILE A 68 -15.32 10.00 2.41
CA ILE A 68 -14.35 10.49 3.38
C ILE A 68 -13.83 9.32 4.22
N THR A 69 -12.68 8.78 3.85
CA THR A 69 -12.01 7.76 4.63
C THR A 69 -10.92 8.38 5.49
N VAL A 70 -10.85 7.95 6.75
CA VAL A 70 -9.81 8.37 7.68
C VAL A 70 -8.70 7.34 7.67
N ARG A 71 -7.48 7.77 7.39
CA ARG A 71 -6.30 6.93 7.51
C ARG A 71 -5.60 7.21 8.84
N GLY A 72 -5.46 6.17 9.65
CA GLY A 72 -4.71 6.21 10.91
C GLY A 72 -3.36 5.50 10.74
N VAL A 73 -2.30 6.12 11.25
CA VAL A 73 -0.96 5.53 11.32
C VAL A 73 -0.68 5.24 12.78
N ILE A 74 -0.45 3.97 13.11
CA ILE A 74 -0.35 3.51 14.49
C ILE A 74 1.05 2.94 14.71
N GLU A 75 1.78 3.55 15.62
CA GLU A 75 3.02 3.00 16.16
C GLU A 75 2.68 1.97 17.22
N VAL A 76 3.24 0.80 17.14
CA VAL A 76 3.00 -0.30 18.09
C VAL A 76 4.32 -0.78 18.65
N LYS A 77 4.42 -0.80 19.99
CA LYS A 77 5.50 -1.49 20.71
C LYS A 77 5.03 -2.85 21.15
N ILE A 78 5.86 -3.86 20.92
CA ILE A 78 5.54 -5.25 21.26
C ILE A 78 6.67 -5.90 22.06
N THR A 79 6.32 -6.89 22.86
CA THR A 79 7.30 -7.76 23.49
C THR A 79 7.68 -8.87 22.52
N PRO A 80 8.96 -9.03 22.16
CA PRO A 80 9.40 -10.14 21.31
C PRO A 80 9.10 -11.49 21.96
N GLU A 81 8.52 -12.41 21.21
CA GLU A 81 8.28 -13.78 21.66
C GLU A 81 9.54 -14.61 21.55
N ARG A 82 9.76 -15.55 22.50
CA ARG A 82 10.97 -16.39 22.53
C ARG A 82 11.14 -17.29 21.30
N GLU A 83 10.05 -17.75 20.68
CA GLU A 83 10.03 -18.70 19.55
C GLU A 83 9.37 -18.13 18.28
N GLY A 84 9.41 -16.86 18.03
CA GLY A 84 8.77 -16.28 16.84
C GLY A 84 9.13 -14.81 16.63
N GLY A 85 9.82 -14.22 17.61
CA GLY A 85 10.19 -12.81 17.55
C GLY A 85 8.96 -11.92 17.37
N PHE A 86 9.03 -11.06 16.37
CA PHE A 86 7.96 -10.13 16.03
C PHE A 86 6.93 -10.68 15.03
N ASN A 87 7.28 -11.77 14.32
CA ASN A 87 6.55 -12.18 13.11
C ASN A 87 5.13 -12.67 13.38
N ARG A 88 4.93 -13.48 14.46
CA ARG A 88 3.61 -14.05 14.75
C ARG A 88 2.59 -12.96 15.06
N LEU A 89 2.99 -12.00 15.87
CA LEU A 89 2.13 -10.88 16.26
C LEU A 89 1.86 -9.94 15.08
N ALA A 90 2.89 -9.61 14.30
CA ALA A 90 2.75 -8.80 13.09
C ALA A 90 1.79 -9.45 12.08
N GLN A 91 1.92 -10.75 11.83
CA GLN A 91 1.00 -11.49 10.94
C GLN A 91 -0.44 -11.54 11.48
N ARG A 92 -0.63 -11.62 12.81
CA ARG A 92 -1.95 -11.56 13.43
C ARG A 92 -2.60 -10.19 13.21
N ILE A 93 -1.82 -9.12 13.41
CA ILE A 93 -2.28 -7.74 13.19
C ILE A 93 -2.60 -7.51 11.70
N ALA A 94 -1.75 -7.96 10.80
CA ALA A 94 -1.94 -7.80 9.36
C ALA A 94 -3.18 -8.51 8.79
N ARG A 95 -3.81 -9.43 9.55
CA ARG A 95 -5.05 -10.12 9.13
C ARG A 95 -6.33 -9.38 9.47
N PHE A 96 -6.27 -8.26 10.17
CA PHE A 96 -7.46 -7.46 10.42
C PHE A 96 -7.88 -6.74 9.14
N ASP A 97 -9.17 -6.76 8.82
CA ASP A 97 -9.74 -6.10 7.63
C ASP A 97 -9.53 -4.59 7.64
N GLU A 98 -9.41 -4.00 8.85
CA GLU A 98 -9.13 -2.58 9.02
C GLU A 98 -7.69 -2.19 8.66
N VAL A 99 -6.78 -3.16 8.61
CA VAL A 99 -5.35 -2.93 8.37
C VAL A 99 -5.08 -2.89 6.87
N GLU A 100 -4.64 -1.73 6.40
CA GLU A 100 -4.20 -1.51 5.02
C GLU A 100 -2.74 -1.97 4.84
N SER A 101 -1.89 -1.69 5.83
CA SER A 101 -0.46 -2.03 5.80
C SER A 101 0.08 -2.30 7.20
N CYS A 102 1.06 -3.20 7.31
CA CYS A 102 1.75 -3.51 8.55
C CYS A 102 3.24 -3.76 8.25
N TYR A 103 4.10 -2.97 8.87
CA TYR A 103 5.56 -3.01 8.65
C TYR A 103 6.31 -3.23 9.95
N LEU A 104 7.34 -4.07 9.92
CA LEU A 104 8.32 -4.15 11.01
C LEU A 104 9.31 -2.99 10.84
N MET A 105 9.51 -2.23 11.89
CA MET A 105 10.31 -1.01 11.88
C MET A 105 11.55 -1.16 12.76
N SER A 106 12.60 -0.44 12.41
CA SER A 106 13.74 -0.20 13.30
C SER A 106 13.60 1.19 13.91
N GLY A 107 13.70 1.32 15.24
CA GLY A 107 13.59 2.63 15.89
C GLY A 107 12.90 2.59 17.26
N SER A 108 12.12 3.61 17.56
CA SER A 108 11.46 3.80 18.85
C SER A 108 10.25 2.90 19.09
N TYR A 109 9.71 2.32 18.03
CA TYR A 109 8.58 1.36 18.03
C TYR A 109 8.90 0.19 17.09
N ASP A 110 8.15 -0.90 17.20
CA ASP A 110 8.46 -2.16 16.52
C ASP A 110 7.62 -2.36 15.25
N LEU A 111 6.33 -1.96 15.27
CA LEU A 111 5.45 -2.08 14.11
C LEU A 111 4.82 -0.74 13.77
N LEU A 112 4.74 -0.45 12.46
CA LEU A 112 3.92 0.61 11.89
C LEU A 112 2.70 -0.03 11.24
N VAL A 113 1.51 0.31 11.74
CA VAL A 113 0.24 -0.22 11.25
C VAL A 113 -0.58 0.91 10.64
N VAL A 114 -0.89 0.80 9.36
CA VAL A 114 -1.76 1.76 8.66
C VAL A 114 -3.15 1.16 8.58
N VAL A 115 -4.15 1.91 9.04
CA VAL A 115 -5.56 1.51 9.03
C VAL A 115 -6.39 2.51 8.25
N ARG A 116 -7.41 2.03 7.55
CA ARG A 116 -8.38 2.86 6.83
C ARG A 116 -9.77 2.61 7.39
N GLN A 117 -10.48 3.67 7.75
CA GLN A 117 -11.83 3.62 8.31
C GLN A 117 -12.67 4.81 7.86
N SER A 118 -13.99 4.70 7.96
CA SER A 118 -14.90 5.76 7.56
C SER A 118 -14.95 6.94 8.56
N THR A 119 -14.47 6.78 9.80
CA THR A 119 -14.47 7.83 10.83
C THR A 119 -13.30 7.69 11.80
N LEU A 120 -12.89 8.82 12.40
CA LEU A 120 -11.90 8.85 13.50
C LEU A 120 -12.31 7.95 14.66
N HIS A 121 -13.60 7.90 15.00
CA HIS A 121 -14.13 7.08 16.08
C HIS A 121 -13.94 5.58 15.81
N LYS A 122 -14.09 5.14 14.56
CA LYS A 122 -13.85 3.73 14.18
C LYS A 122 -12.37 3.37 14.29
N VAL A 123 -11.45 4.27 13.91
CA VAL A 123 -10.00 4.05 14.12
C VAL A 123 -9.71 3.92 15.61
N ALA A 124 -10.16 4.87 16.43
CA ALA A 124 -9.95 4.84 17.89
C ALA A 124 -10.55 3.57 18.53
N SER A 125 -11.75 3.17 18.08
CA SER A 125 -12.41 1.94 18.55
C SER A 125 -11.63 0.68 18.17
N PHE A 126 -11.11 0.60 16.95
CA PHE A 126 -10.25 -0.50 16.52
C PHE A 126 -9.00 -0.60 17.41
N VAL A 127 -8.31 0.53 17.64
CA VAL A 127 -7.10 0.55 18.47
C VAL A 127 -7.41 0.11 19.90
N SER A 128 -8.42 0.70 20.55
CA SER A 128 -8.71 0.45 21.97
C SER A 128 -9.32 -0.94 22.24
N LYS A 129 -10.18 -1.43 21.34
CA LYS A 129 -10.94 -2.66 21.57
C LYS A 129 -10.31 -3.92 20.96
N ARG A 130 -9.52 -3.76 19.90
CA ARG A 130 -8.96 -4.90 19.16
C ARG A 130 -7.44 -4.91 19.19
N LEU A 131 -6.78 -3.81 18.81
CA LEU A 131 -5.33 -3.79 18.69
C LEU A 131 -4.65 -3.83 20.05
N SER A 132 -4.95 -2.89 20.95
CA SER A 132 -4.29 -2.78 22.26
C SER A 132 -4.62 -3.95 23.23
N THR A 133 -5.64 -4.76 22.93
CA THR A 133 -6.02 -5.93 23.73
C THR A 133 -5.27 -7.21 23.35
N ILE A 134 -4.46 -7.16 22.28
CA ILE A 134 -3.67 -8.33 21.86
C ILE A 134 -2.53 -8.53 22.83
N GLU A 135 -2.41 -9.74 23.35
CA GLU A 135 -1.29 -10.14 24.21
C GLU A 135 0.05 -9.92 23.47
N GLY A 136 1.01 -9.33 24.15
CA GLY A 136 2.31 -8.97 23.62
C GLY A 136 2.39 -7.51 23.11
N ILE A 137 1.28 -6.78 23.01
CA ILE A 137 1.32 -5.35 22.75
C ILE A 137 1.60 -4.59 24.05
N VAL A 138 2.66 -3.77 24.04
CA VAL A 138 3.09 -2.98 25.20
C VAL A 138 2.43 -1.59 25.18
N SER A 139 2.45 -0.94 24.02
CA SER A 139 1.86 0.39 23.84
C SER A 139 1.52 0.67 22.38
N THR A 140 0.60 1.61 22.18
CA THR A 140 0.23 2.13 20.87
C THR A 140 0.18 3.65 20.88
N ALA A 141 0.64 4.30 19.81
CA ALA A 141 0.43 5.71 19.55
C ALA A 141 -0.25 5.89 18.19
N THR A 142 -1.36 6.61 18.15
CA THR A 142 -2.17 6.76 16.93
C THR A 142 -2.03 8.18 16.40
N HIS A 143 -1.64 8.27 15.12
CA HIS A 143 -1.56 9.51 14.35
C HIS A 143 -2.62 9.46 13.25
N PHE A 144 -3.33 10.56 13.06
CA PHE A 144 -4.28 10.66 11.96
C PHE A 144 -3.64 11.42 10.80
N MET A 145 -3.73 10.85 9.61
CA MET A 145 -3.29 11.55 8.40
C MET A 145 -4.25 12.70 8.12
N LEU A 146 -3.74 13.91 8.14
CA LEU A 146 -4.55 15.12 7.92
C LEU A 146 -4.64 15.44 6.42
N ARG A 147 -3.51 15.30 5.71
CA ARG A 147 -3.41 15.58 4.28
C ARG A 147 -2.27 14.79 3.66
N ALA A 148 -2.48 14.31 2.45
CA ALA A 148 -1.44 13.74 1.62
C ALA A 148 -0.99 14.77 0.57
N TYR A 149 0.30 15.01 0.43
CA TYR A 149 0.90 15.86 -0.62
C TYR A 149 1.47 15.04 -1.76
N LYS A 150 1.75 13.78 -1.49
CA LYS A 150 2.23 12.80 -2.48
C LYS A 150 1.74 11.42 -2.08
N GLU A 151 1.20 10.66 -3.01
CA GLU A 151 0.72 9.29 -2.79
C GLU A 151 1.35 8.36 -3.84
N GLN A 152 2.02 7.31 -3.39
CA GLN A 152 2.64 6.29 -4.27
C GLN A 152 3.46 6.87 -5.46
N GLY A 153 4.16 7.99 -5.25
CA GLY A 153 4.96 8.65 -6.28
C GLY A 153 4.24 9.79 -7.03
N PHE A 154 2.92 9.89 -6.96
CA PHE A 154 2.13 10.93 -7.61
C PHE A 154 1.96 12.16 -6.70
N LEU A 155 2.25 13.35 -7.22
CA LEU A 155 1.97 14.61 -6.54
C LEU A 155 0.47 14.86 -6.53
N ILE A 156 -0.04 15.29 -5.37
CA ILE A 156 -1.43 15.70 -5.21
C ILE A 156 -1.45 17.22 -5.34
N GLU A 157 -1.91 17.70 -6.50
CA GLU A 157 -2.11 19.13 -6.75
C GLU A 157 -3.35 19.61 -5.99
N GLU A 158 -3.29 20.83 -5.47
CA GLU A 158 -4.49 21.47 -4.94
C GLU A 158 -5.53 21.64 -6.05
N PRO A 159 -6.82 21.41 -5.75
CA PRO A 159 -7.86 21.80 -6.69
C PRO A 159 -7.63 23.27 -7.02
N LYS A 160 -7.50 23.59 -8.31
CA LYS A 160 -7.46 24.99 -8.74
C LYS A 160 -8.79 25.56 -8.29
N GLU A 161 -8.76 26.42 -7.25
CA GLU A 161 -9.91 27.26 -6.94
C GLU A 161 -10.22 28.02 -8.24
N ASP A 162 -11.36 27.73 -8.85
CA ASP A 162 -11.95 28.61 -9.83
C ASP A 162 -12.21 29.95 -9.10
N LYS A 163 -11.22 30.82 -9.14
CA LYS A 163 -11.40 32.22 -8.82
C LYS A 163 -12.27 32.80 -9.94
N GLU A 164 -13.57 32.51 -9.93
CA GLU A 164 -14.54 33.44 -10.42
C GLU A 164 -14.36 34.74 -9.62
N ARG A 165 -13.45 35.58 -10.08
CA ARG A 165 -13.46 36.97 -9.70
C ARG A 165 -14.82 37.50 -10.12
N LEU A 166 -15.70 37.67 -9.13
CA LEU A 166 -16.83 38.59 -9.29
C LEU A 166 -16.22 39.93 -9.66
N ASP A 167 -16.29 40.26 -10.96
CA ASP A 167 -16.04 41.59 -11.45
C ASP A 167 -17.11 42.52 -10.87
N VAL A 168 -16.79 43.10 -9.74
CA VAL A 168 -17.57 44.21 -9.18
C VAL A 168 -17.09 45.45 -9.89
N SER A 169 -17.71 45.70 -11.05
CA SER A 169 -17.60 47.01 -11.70
C SER A 169 -18.33 48.06 -10.84
N PRO A 170 -17.72 49.25 -10.66
CA PRO A 170 -18.30 50.34 -9.87
C PRO A 170 -19.50 50.97 -10.59
#